data_4a9688ee1236e26cf288d448bdb5ab2f
#
_entry.id   4a9688ee1236e26cf288d448bdb5ab2f
#
_cell.length_a   1.000
_cell.length_b   1.000
_cell.length_c   1.000
_cell.angle_alpha   90.00
_cell.angle_beta   90.00
_cell.angle_gamma   90.00
#
_symmetry.space_group_name_H-M   'P 1'
#
loop_
_entity.id
_entity.type
_entity.pdbx_description
1 polymer ?
#
loop_
_entity_poly.entity_id
_entity_poly.type
_entity_poly.pdbx_seq_one_letter_code
_entity_poly.pdbx_strand_id
1 'polypeptide(L)'
;MKFSAFLRVFAVALICSAFVHAQETETIRVDTRLVSVPVVVSDRNGRYVPNLTAADFTVFQDGAQQNIEFFAAVEEPLTIALLIDTSQSTRPVLGDIKDSAKAFIKLLTPKDRAMVVTFDYATHILSGLTSDQKQLERAIKDAEIPDRMFGTTMRDAVYQTVADSFRGITGRKAIILLTDGKDAGSRMNATNLLYRLEESDTLIYTVMFKTGDNPRQGPMIFGRGRRDSILFPPMPRRDTRREARVEQKNEIAEEFLRELSDTTAGRFYSSKDGKLKKTFATIVEELRFQYRLGFYPPEDTAVTTSHTLKVKVSKPDAVVRSRSGYRTTTK
;
A
#
# COMPACT_ATOMS: atom_id res chain seq x y z
N MET A 1 0.44 54.19 70.15
CA MET A 1 1.44 53.16 69.81
C MET A 1 0.82 51.77 69.54
N LYS A 2 -0.48 51.65 69.22
CA LYS A 2 -1.12 50.34 68.95
C LYS A 2 -1.52 50.11 67.46
N PHE A 3 -1.43 51.09 66.61
CA PHE A 3 -1.78 51.03 65.19
C PHE A 3 -0.64 50.50 64.27
N SER A 4 0.62 50.66 64.71
CA SER A 4 1.76 50.20 63.91
C SER A 4 2.03 48.66 63.96
N ALA A 5 1.56 47.96 64.98
CA ALA A 5 1.78 46.54 65.11
C ALA A 5 0.84 45.75 64.24
N PHE A 6 -0.44 46.21 64.05
CA PHE A 6 -1.40 45.58 63.23
C PHE A 6 -1.10 45.62 61.74
N LEU A 7 -0.47 46.69 61.26
CA LEU A 7 -0.09 46.88 59.85
C LEU A 7 1.09 45.97 59.45
N ARG A 8 1.98 45.64 60.37
CA ARG A 8 3.13 44.73 60.11
C ARG A 8 2.74 43.25 60.07
N VAL A 9 1.72 42.84 60.82
CA VAL A 9 1.23 41.45 60.78
C VAL A 9 0.43 41.20 59.52
N PHE A 10 -0.29 42.20 59.01
CA PHE A 10 -1.05 42.06 57.75
C PHE A 10 -0.13 42.06 56.52
N ALA A 11 0.99 42.75 56.53
CA ALA A 11 1.98 42.76 55.45
C ALA A 11 2.75 41.42 55.34
N VAL A 12 3.02 40.75 56.48
CA VAL A 12 3.69 39.43 56.48
C VAL A 12 2.74 38.34 56.04
N ALA A 13 1.46 38.42 56.40
CA ALA A 13 0.43 37.43 55.93
C ALA A 13 0.17 37.56 54.42
N LEU A 14 0.29 38.75 53.83
CA LEU A 14 0.09 38.96 52.37
C LEU A 14 1.29 38.48 51.54
N ILE A 15 2.49 38.44 52.10
CA ILE A 15 3.71 37.97 51.42
C ILE A 15 3.81 36.44 51.45
N CYS A 16 3.27 35.78 52.47
CA CYS A 16 3.23 34.28 52.51
C CYS A 16 2.19 33.64 51.59
N SER A 17 1.18 34.36 51.10
CA SER A 17 0.18 33.83 50.17
C SER A 17 0.60 33.90 48.71
N ALA A 18 1.75 34.53 48.37
CA ALA A 18 2.21 34.65 46.98
C ALA A 18 3.14 33.51 46.50
N PHE A 19 3.41 32.51 47.33
CA PHE A 19 4.28 31.37 46.97
C PHE A 19 3.55 30.03 46.88
N VAL A 20 2.24 30.03 46.60
CA VAL A 20 1.61 28.83 46.05
C VAL A 20 1.97 28.81 44.57
N HIS A 21 3.16 28.31 44.25
CA HIS A 21 3.47 27.86 42.91
C HIS A 21 2.48 26.73 42.61
N ALA A 22 1.53 26.99 41.71
CA ALA A 22 0.83 25.94 41.02
C ALA A 22 1.92 25.14 40.30
N GLN A 23 2.26 23.96 40.79
CA GLN A 23 2.89 22.93 39.98
C GLN A 23 1.88 22.60 38.88
N GLU A 24 2.04 23.24 37.73
CA GLU A 24 1.48 22.70 36.52
C GLU A 24 2.07 21.30 36.37
N THR A 25 1.30 20.30 36.74
CA THR A 25 1.54 18.92 36.33
C THR A 25 1.46 18.98 34.82
N GLU A 26 2.61 19.06 34.13
CA GLU A 26 2.70 18.72 32.72
C GLU A 26 2.15 17.31 32.58
N THR A 27 0.88 17.22 32.23
CA THR A 27 0.30 15.96 31.78
C THR A 27 0.93 15.69 30.43
N ILE A 28 2.02 14.93 30.42
CA ILE A 28 2.56 14.35 29.18
C ILE A 28 1.44 13.47 28.64
N ARG A 29 0.64 14.00 27.74
CA ARG A 29 -0.28 13.22 26.93
C ARG A 29 0.56 12.39 25.99
N VAL A 30 0.96 11.23 26.43
CA VAL A 30 1.47 10.20 25.51
C VAL A 30 0.29 9.80 24.66
N ASP A 31 0.24 10.30 23.44
CA ASP A 31 -0.76 9.94 22.44
C ASP A 31 -0.39 8.54 21.93
N THR A 32 -0.70 7.53 22.77
CA THR A 32 -0.38 6.13 22.52
C THR A 32 -1.31 5.66 21.40
N ARG A 33 -0.84 5.76 20.15
CA ARG A 33 -1.62 5.30 19.00
C ARG A 33 -1.72 3.78 19.00
N LEU A 34 -2.93 3.31 18.90
CA LEU A 34 -3.20 1.90 18.63
C LEU A 34 -2.48 1.46 17.35
N VAL A 35 -1.57 0.52 17.45
CA VAL A 35 -0.90 -0.10 16.33
C VAL A 35 -1.84 -1.12 15.70
N SER A 36 -2.36 -0.82 14.53
CA SER A 36 -3.25 -1.72 13.78
C SER A 36 -2.42 -2.76 13.02
N VAL A 37 -2.74 -4.04 13.19
CA VAL A 37 -2.05 -5.17 12.55
C VAL A 37 -3.06 -5.94 11.72
N PRO A 38 -3.11 -5.72 10.41
CA PRO A 38 -3.89 -6.52 9.49
C PRO A 38 -3.30 -7.93 9.38
N VAL A 39 -4.15 -8.94 9.47
CA VAL A 39 -3.73 -10.36 9.46
C VAL A 39 -4.63 -11.16 8.53
N VAL A 40 -4.03 -11.89 7.62
CA VAL A 40 -4.70 -12.89 6.79
C VAL A 40 -4.27 -14.27 7.25
N VAL A 41 -5.24 -15.13 7.56
CA VAL A 41 -4.99 -16.50 7.98
C VAL A 41 -5.58 -17.46 6.95
N SER A 42 -4.75 -18.34 6.41
CA SER A 42 -5.14 -19.36 5.44
C SER A 42 -4.64 -20.74 5.84
N ASP A 43 -5.22 -21.79 5.25
CA ASP A 43 -4.66 -23.14 5.31
C ASP A 43 -3.48 -23.27 4.31
N ARG A 44 -2.81 -24.42 4.29
CA ARG A 44 -1.70 -24.71 3.34
C ARG A 44 -2.14 -24.68 1.86
N ASN A 45 -3.43 -24.81 1.59
CA ASN A 45 -3.99 -24.72 0.24
C ASN A 45 -4.39 -23.28 -0.13
N GLY A 46 -4.13 -22.30 0.75
CA GLY A 46 -4.47 -20.90 0.55
C GLY A 46 -5.95 -20.58 0.80
N ARG A 47 -6.73 -21.49 1.38
CA ARG A 47 -8.13 -21.23 1.74
C ARG A 47 -8.17 -20.50 3.08
N TYR A 48 -8.99 -19.48 3.16
CA TYR A 48 -9.19 -18.70 4.37
C TYR A 48 -9.65 -19.57 5.55
N VAL A 49 -9.16 -19.25 6.74
CA VAL A 49 -9.55 -19.88 8.00
C VAL A 49 -10.51 -18.95 8.75
N PRO A 50 -11.83 -19.27 8.78
CA PRO A 50 -12.83 -18.45 9.44
C PRO A 50 -12.90 -18.71 10.95
N ASN A 51 -13.67 -17.86 11.65
CA ASN A 51 -14.11 -18.04 13.05
C ASN A 51 -12.97 -18.09 14.08
N LEU A 52 -11.83 -17.46 13.78
CA LEU A 52 -10.82 -17.23 14.81
C LEU A 52 -11.24 -16.07 15.71
N THR A 53 -10.90 -16.19 16.98
CA THR A 53 -11.14 -15.19 18.03
C THR A 53 -9.84 -14.52 18.45
N ALA A 54 -9.89 -13.45 19.24
CA ALA A 54 -8.69 -12.81 19.76
C ALA A 54 -7.75 -13.77 20.50
N ALA A 55 -8.33 -14.77 21.21
CA ALA A 55 -7.57 -15.77 21.97
C ALA A 55 -6.74 -16.71 21.07
N ASP A 56 -7.08 -16.81 19.78
CA ASP A 56 -6.33 -17.62 18.83
C ASP A 56 -5.05 -16.93 18.34
N PHE A 57 -4.88 -15.64 18.62
CA PHE A 57 -3.75 -14.85 18.15
C PHE A 57 -2.78 -14.50 19.26
N THR A 58 -1.51 -14.44 18.90
CA THR A 58 -0.46 -13.89 19.75
C THR A 58 0.36 -12.91 18.90
N VAL A 59 0.47 -11.67 19.37
CA VAL A 59 1.24 -10.60 18.70
C VAL A 59 2.54 -10.41 19.46
N PHE A 60 3.65 -10.27 18.72
CA PHE A 60 4.95 -9.98 19.27
C PHE A 60 5.48 -8.70 18.61
N GLN A 61 5.98 -7.77 19.42
CA GLN A 61 6.76 -6.61 19.01
C GLN A 61 8.18 -6.79 19.52
N ASP A 62 9.18 -6.73 18.63
CA ASP A 62 10.61 -6.88 18.97
C ASP A 62 10.90 -8.12 19.81
N GLY A 63 10.13 -9.19 19.59
CA GLY A 63 10.20 -10.45 20.31
C GLY A 63 9.41 -10.50 21.61
N ALA A 64 8.92 -9.37 22.14
CA ALA A 64 8.08 -9.31 23.34
C ALA A 64 6.61 -9.45 22.98
N GLN A 65 5.89 -10.31 23.71
CA GLN A 65 4.44 -10.49 23.53
C GLN A 65 3.68 -9.23 23.93
N GLN A 66 2.68 -8.86 23.12
CA GLN A 66 1.81 -7.70 23.33
C GLN A 66 0.37 -8.14 23.62
N ASN A 67 -0.33 -7.35 24.44
CA ASN A 67 -1.76 -7.55 24.70
C ASN A 67 -2.58 -7.07 23.50
N ILE A 68 -3.52 -7.88 23.05
CA ILE A 68 -4.45 -7.50 21.97
C ILE A 68 -5.59 -6.70 22.60
N GLU A 69 -5.59 -5.38 22.37
CA GLU A 69 -6.60 -4.45 22.89
C GLU A 69 -7.76 -4.24 21.93
N PHE A 70 -7.53 -4.54 20.65
CA PHE A 70 -8.54 -4.44 19.61
C PHE A 70 -8.51 -5.71 18.75
N PHE A 71 -9.69 -6.25 18.48
CA PHE A 71 -9.88 -7.36 17.57
C PHE A 71 -11.13 -7.15 16.73
N ALA A 72 -10.99 -7.22 15.41
CA ALA A 72 -12.10 -7.27 14.49
C ALA A 72 -11.94 -8.46 13.54
N ALA A 73 -12.96 -9.31 13.55
CA ALA A 73 -13.14 -10.37 12.56
C ALA A 73 -14.27 -9.95 11.64
N VAL A 74 -13.95 -9.79 10.36
CA VAL A 74 -14.92 -9.72 9.25
C VAL A 74 -16.05 -8.65 9.35
N GLU A 75 -16.34 -8.01 8.22
CA GLU A 75 -17.50 -7.17 7.84
C GLU A 75 -17.34 -5.65 7.87
N GLU A 76 -16.13 -5.12 8.07
CA GLU A 76 -15.95 -3.68 7.80
C GLU A 76 -15.94 -3.44 6.28
N PRO A 77 -16.56 -2.35 5.81
CA PRO A 77 -16.50 -1.96 4.40
C PRO A 77 -15.07 -1.76 3.93
N LEU A 78 -14.79 -2.14 2.68
CA LEU A 78 -13.50 -1.95 2.06
C LEU A 78 -13.37 -0.54 1.47
N THR A 79 -12.21 0.08 1.65
CA THR A 79 -11.80 1.28 0.92
C THR A 79 -10.61 0.93 0.03
N ILE A 80 -10.80 1.01 -1.28
CA ILE A 80 -9.86 0.49 -2.25
C ILE A 80 -9.41 1.58 -3.20
N ALA A 81 -8.09 1.66 -3.45
CA ALA A 81 -7.55 2.41 -4.57
C ALA A 81 -7.08 1.43 -5.64
N LEU A 82 -7.66 1.56 -6.84
CA LEU A 82 -7.24 0.82 -8.01
C LEU A 82 -6.26 1.69 -8.79
N LEU A 83 -4.97 1.34 -8.76
CA LEU A 83 -3.91 2.04 -9.45
C LEU A 83 -3.59 1.32 -10.76
N ILE A 84 -3.75 2.02 -11.86
CA ILE A 84 -3.59 1.48 -13.22
C ILE A 84 -2.39 2.17 -13.89
N ASP A 85 -1.43 1.37 -14.28
CA ASP A 85 -0.28 1.81 -15.07
C ASP A 85 -0.70 2.13 -16.50
N THR A 86 -0.60 3.42 -16.87
CA THR A 86 -0.85 3.94 -18.22
C THR A 86 0.43 4.42 -18.90
N SER A 87 1.58 3.87 -18.50
CA SER A 87 2.85 4.14 -19.17
C SER A 87 2.94 3.49 -20.56
N GLN A 88 3.87 3.95 -21.37
CA GLN A 88 4.04 3.43 -22.73
C GLN A 88 4.36 1.93 -22.80
N SER A 89 5.01 1.40 -21.77
CA SER A 89 5.37 -0.03 -21.70
C SER A 89 4.15 -0.94 -21.55
N THR A 90 3.06 -0.46 -20.93
CA THR A 90 1.83 -1.22 -20.72
C THR A 90 0.87 -1.18 -21.92
N ARG A 91 1.18 -0.41 -22.98
CA ARG A 91 0.33 -0.28 -24.19
C ARG A 91 -0.16 -1.65 -24.74
N PRO A 92 0.66 -2.70 -24.84
CA PRO A 92 0.22 -3.99 -25.37
C PRO A 92 -0.81 -4.72 -24.48
N VAL A 93 -0.84 -4.39 -23.18
CA VAL A 93 -1.64 -5.09 -22.16
C VAL A 93 -2.71 -4.22 -21.50
N LEU A 94 -2.82 -2.93 -21.89
CA LEU A 94 -3.77 -2.00 -21.28
C LEU A 94 -5.22 -2.50 -21.37
N GLY A 95 -5.59 -3.17 -22.47
CA GLY A 95 -6.90 -3.80 -22.63
C GLY A 95 -7.17 -4.82 -21.53
N ASP A 96 -6.23 -5.73 -21.32
CA ASP A 96 -6.33 -6.77 -20.29
C ASP A 96 -6.35 -6.17 -18.88
N ILE A 97 -5.57 -5.11 -18.64
CA ILE A 97 -5.58 -4.36 -17.36
C ILE A 97 -6.97 -3.78 -17.11
N LYS A 98 -7.56 -3.08 -18.09
CA LYS A 98 -8.90 -2.48 -17.98
C LYS A 98 -9.98 -3.52 -17.74
N ASP A 99 -9.96 -4.63 -18.47
CA ASP A 99 -10.96 -5.69 -18.32
C ASP A 99 -10.84 -6.39 -16.96
N SER A 100 -9.61 -6.53 -16.47
CA SER A 100 -9.31 -7.04 -15.13
C SER A 100 -9.81 -6.09 -14.05
N ALA A 101 -9.55 -4.80 -14.20
CA ALA A 101 -10.01 -3.74 -13.32
C ALA A 101 -11.54 -3.71 -13.21
N LYS A 102 -12.26 -3.78 -14.34
CA LYS A 102 -13.73 -3.85 -14.35
C LYS A 102 -14.25 -5.12 -13.68
N ALA A 103 -13.60 -6.26 -13.93
CA ALA A 103 -13.97 -7.52 -13.28
C ALA A 103 -13.81 -7.42 -11.75
N PHE A 104 -12.77 -6.74 -11.27
CA PHE A 104 -12.57 -6.47 -9.84
C PHE A 104 -13.69 -5.60 -9.25
N ILE A 105 -14.02 -4.46 -9.89
CA ILE A 105 -15.09 -3.55 -9.42
C ILE A 105 -16.43 -4.28 -9.25
N LYS A 106 -16.76 -5.22 -10.13
CA LYS A 106 -18.00 -6.01 -10.03
C LYS A 106 -18.08 -6.93 -8.82
N LEU A 107 -16.94 -7.21 -8.16
CA LEU A 107 -16.90 -8.01 -6.95
C LEU A 107 -17.13 -7.20 -5.67
N LEU A 108 -17.11 -5.86 -5.77
CA LEU A 108 -17.35 -4.97 -4.65
C LEU A 108 -18.84 -4.92 -4.30
N THR A 109 -19.13 -4.80 -3.01
CA THR A 109 -20.51 -4.61 -2.51
C THR A 109 -20.88 -3.13 -2.46
N PRO A 110 -22.16 -2.78 -2.33
CA PRO A 110 -22.60 -1.39 -2.16
C PRO A 110 -22.04 -0.68 -0.92
N LYS A 111 -21.53 -1.44 0.07
CA LYS A 111 -20.88 -0.88 1.26
C LYS A 111 -19.41 -0.51 1.01
N ASP A 112 -18.78 -1.13 0.02
CA ASP A 112 -17.40 -0.88 -0.33
C ASP A 112 -17.26 0.41 -1.15
N ARG A 113 -16.14 1.10 -1.00
CA ARG A 113 -15.81 2.28 -1.80
C ARG A 113 -14.50 2.06 -2.54
N ALA A 114 -14.46 2.49 -3.78
CA ALA A 114 -13.23 2.45 -4.54
C ALA A 114 -12.94 3.81 -5.21
N MET A 115 -11.69 4.03 -5.54
CA MET A 115 -11.21 5.10 -6.41
C MET A 115 -10.41 4.51 -7.56
N VAL A 116 -10.34 5.23 -8.67
CA VAL A 116 -9.54 4.85 -9.84
C VAL A 116 -8.47 5.92 -10.05
N VAL A 117 -7.23 5.49 -10.02
CA VAL A 117 -6.05 6.32 -10.23
C VAL A 117 -5.27 5.72 -11.39
N THR A 118 -4.81 6.55 -12.32
CA THR A 118 -3.84 6.16 -13.33
C THR A 118 -2.50 6.82 -13.05
N PHE A 119 -1.44 6.22 -13.49
CA PHE A 119 -0.11 6.80 -13.41
C PHE A 119 0.71 6.49 -14.66
N ASP A 120 1.40 7.51 -15.11
CA ASP A 120 2.39 7.50 -16.18
C ASP A 120 3.55 8.42 -15.75
N TYR A 121 3.84 9.50 -16.47
CA TYR A 121 4.77 10.55 -16.03
C TYR A 121 4.24 11.36 -14.83
N ALA A 122 2.94 11.23 -14.50
CA ALA A 122 2.26 11.86 -13.37
C ALA A 122 1.16 10.93 -12.82
N THR A 123 0.60 11.29 -11.67
CA THR A 123 -0.53 10.59 -11.06
C THR A 123 -1.84 11.33 -11.39
N HIS A 124 -2.86 10.60 -11.84
CA HIS A 124 -4.15 11.15 -12.24
C HIS A 124 -5.29 10.43 -11.51
N ILE A 125 -6.11 11.17 -10.78
CA ILE A 125 -7.32 10.63 -10.13
C ILE A 125 -8.47 10.71 -11.14
N LEU A 126 -8.85 9.58 -11.74
CA LEU A 126 -9.96 9.52 -12.69
C LEU A 126 -11.33 9.43 -12.00
N SER A 127 -11.37 8.82 -10.82
CA SER A 127 -12.54 8.81 -9.94
C SER A 127 -12.11 8.85 -8.50
N GLY A 128 -12.65 9.77 -7.72
CA GLY A 128 -12.54 9.77 -6.27
C GLY A 128 -13.26 8.58 -5.64
N LEU A 129 -13.16 8.44 -4.31
CA LEU A 129 -13.80 7.36 -3.56
C LEU A 129 -15.32 7.39 -3.73
N THR A 130 -15.87 6.33 -4.31
CA THR A 130 -17.31 6.15 -4.54
C THR A 130 -17.70 4.66 -4.46
N SER A 131 -18.97 4.38 -4.16
CA SER A 131 -19.58 3.04 -4.29
C SER A 131 -20.33 2.86 -5.62
N ASP A 132 -20.39 3.89 -6.47
CA ASP A 132 -21.03 3.81 -7.78
C ASP A 132 -20.14 3.04 -8.78
N GLN A 133 -20.47 1.76 -8.96
CA GLN A 133 -19.74 0.88 -9.89
C GLN A 133 -19.74 1.41 -11.33
N LYS A 134 -20.83 2.08 -11.77
CA LYS A 134 -20.91 2.65 -13.13
C LYS A 134 -19.94 3.81 -13.30
N GLN A 135 -19.78 4.65 -12.26
CA GLN A 135 -18.78 5.73 -12.26
C GLN A 135 -17.36 5.15 -12.34
N LEU A 136 -17.06 4.13 -11.53
CA LEU A 136 -15.76 3.45 -11.53
C LEU A 136 -15.47 2.77 -12.88
N GLU A 137 -16.45 2.08 -13.48
CA GLU A 137 -16.30 1.45 -14.80
C GLU A 137 -16.03 2.49 -15.90
N ARG A 138 -16.68 3.65 -15.84
CA ARG A 138 -16.40 4.78 -16.76
C ARG A 138 -14.97 5.27 -16.59
N ALA A 139 -14.55 5.56 -15.36
CA ALA A 139 -13.18 5.97 -15.07
C ALA A 139 -12.13 4.96 -15.60
N ILE A 140 -12.36 3.65 -15.42
CA ILE A 140 -11.48 2.62 -15.98
C ILE A 140 -11.47 2.66 -17.51
N LYS A 141 -12.62 2.90 -18.15
CA LYS A 141 -12.70 3.02 -19.61
C LYS A 141 -11.89 4.22 -20.11
N ASP A 142 -11.90 5.31 -19.37
CA ASP A 142 -11.25 6.58 -19.72
C ASP A 142 -9.73 6.56 -19.42
N ALA A 143 -9.20 5.49 -18.80
CA ALA A 143 -7.76 5.32 -18.62
C ALA A 143 -7.06 5.17 -19.98
N GLU A 144 -6.19 6.12 -20.34
CA GLU A 144 -5.52 6.18 -21.63
C GLU A 144 -4.02 6.39 -21.47
N ILE A 145 -3.24 5.90 -22.44
CA ILE A 145 -1.80 6.11 -22.50
C ILE A 145 -1.52 7.39 -23.26
N PRO A 146 -0.84 8.39 -22.67
CA PRO A 146 -0.50 9.63 -23.35
C PRO A 146 0.42 9.39 -24.55
N ASP A 147 0.16 10.07 -25.68
CA ASP A 147 0.87 9.80 -26.94
C ASP A 147 2.33 10.26 -26.95
N ARG A 148 2.68 11.31 -26.19
CA ARG A 148 3.97 12.00 -26.31
C ARG A 148 4.74 12.16 -25.00
N MET A 149 4.22 11.61 -23.89
CA MET A 149 4.88 11.71 -22.60
C MET A 149 5.44 10.37 -22.18
N PHE A 150 6.67 10.38 -21.66
CA PHE A 150 7.41 9.19 -21.26
C PHE A 150 7.75 9.30 -19.77
N GLY A 151 7.62 8.21 -19.09
CA GLY A 151 7.90 8.09 -17.66
C GLY A 151 6.92 7.13 -17.00
N THR A 152 7.25 6.73 -15.80
CA THR A 152 6.37 5.94 -14.93
C THR A 152 6.66 6.35 -13.51
N THR A 153 5.66 6.92 -12.83
CA THR A 153 5.77 7.43 -11.46
C THR A 153 5.01 6.55 -10.49
N MET A 154 5.24 5.24 -10.55
CA MET A 154 4.54 4.22 -9.77
C MET A 154 4.69 4.45 -8.26
N ARG A 155 5.93 4.69 -7.79
CA ARG A 155 6.20 4.90 -6.36
C ARG A 155 5.55 6.18 -5.84
N ASP A 156 5.54 7.25 -6.64
CA ASP A 156 4.86 8.49 -6.29
C ASP A 156 3.34 8.29 -6.22
N ALA A 157 2.76 7.52 -7.15
CA ALA A 157 1.33 7.22 -7.15
C ALA A 157 0.90 6.41 -5.91
N VAL A 158 1.68 5.40 -5.52
CA VAL A 158 1.45 4.63 -4.28
C VAL A 158 1.57 5.55 -3.07
N TYR A 159 2.64 6.34 -2.98
CA TYR A 159 2.85 7.26 -1.87
C TYR A 159 1.71 8.28 -1.73
N GLN A 160 1.32 8.96 -2.81
CA GLN A 160 0.24 9.96 -2.82
C GLN A 160 -1.11 9.33 -2.44
N THR A 161 -1.37 8.09 -2.88
CA THR A 161 -2.59 7.38 -2.50
C THR A 161 -2.63 7.15 -0.99
N VAL A 162 -1.56 6.68 -0.39
CA VAL A 162 -1.49 6.42 1.06
C VAL A 162 -1.49 7.73 1.85
N ALA A 163 -0.66 8.70 1.45
CA ALA A 163 -0.44 9.91 2.22
C ALA A 163 -1.56 10.94 2.10
N ASP A 164 -2.21 11.02 0.94
CA ASP A 164 -3.20 12.05 0.64
C ASP A 164 -4.61 11.47 0.51
N SER A 165 -4.80 10.46 -0.37
CA SER A 165 -6.13 9.93 -0.66
C SER A 165 -6.71 9.11 0.50
N PHE A 166 -5.87 8.43 1.27
CA PHE A 166 -6.28 7.64 2.43
C PHE A 166 -6.08 8.34 3.77
N ARG A 167 -5.66 9.61 3.75
CA ARG A 167 -5.50 10.41 4.97
C ARG A 167 -6.82 10.50 5.74
N GLY A 168 -6.77 10.14 7.04
CA GLY A 168 -7.95 10.21 7.91
C GLY A 168 -9.01 9.12 7.66
N ILE A 169 -8.79 8.23 6.70
CA ILE A 169 -9.68 7.10 6.48
C ILE A 169 -9.33 5.99 7.44
N THR A 170 -10.30 5.60 8.25
CA THR A 170 -10.22 4.46 9.16
C THR A 170 -10.83 3.21 8.53
N GLY A 171 -10.56 2.03 9.10
CA GLY A 171 -11.08 0.78 8.58
C GLY A 171 -10.14 0.10 7.59
N ARG A 172 -10.67 -0.77 6.75
CA ARG A 172 -9.89 -1.59 5.82
C ARG A 172 -9.53 -0.83 4.57
N LYS A 173 -8.23 -0.65 4.36
CA LYS A 173 -7.67 0.06 3.20
C LYS A 173 -6.80 -0.88 2.38
N ALA A 174 -6.99 -0.84 1.07
CA ALA A 174 -6.13 -1.59 0.16
C ALA A 174 -5.84 -0.83 -1.13
N ILE A 175 -4.65 -1.03 -1.65
CA ILE A 175 -4.25 -0.63 -2.99
C ILE A 175 -4.19 -1.90 -3.85
N ILE A 176 -4.82 -1.86 -5.02
CA ILE A 176 -4.66 -2.86 -6.07
C ILE A 176 -3.84 -2.20 -7.18
N LEU A 177 -2.58 -2.59 -7.28
CA LEU A 177 -1.63 -2.01 -8.22
C LEU A 177 -1.49 -2.89 -9.46
N LEU A 178 -1.92 -2.38 -10.61
CA LEU A 178 -1.88 -3.05 -11.92
C LEU A 178 -0.79 -2.41 -12.77
N THR A 179 0.36 -3.07 -12.94
CA THR A 179 1.57 -2.47 -13.53
C THR A 179 2.45 -3.53 -14.18
N ASP A 180 3.43 -3.10 -15.00
CA ASP A 180 4.56 -3.95 -15.40
C ASP A 180 5.77 -3.80 -14.44
N GLY A 181 5.61 -3.00 -13.38
CA GLY A 181 6.59 -2.82 -12.30
C GLY A 181 7.76 -1.91 -12.63
N LYS A 182 7.83 -1.35 -13.83
CA LYS A 182 8.90 -0.42 -14.21
C LYS A 182 8.60 0.97 -13.66
N ASP A 183 9.59 1.59 -13.06
CA ASP A 183 9.51 2.95 -12.54
C ASP A 183 10.73 3.75 -13.00
N ALA A 184 10.50 4.79 -13.79
CA ALA A 184 11.54 5.60 -14.40
C ALA A 184 11.35 7.11 -14.19
N GLY A 185 10.41 7.51 -13.32
CA GLY A 185 10.05 8.91 -13.15
C GLY A 185 9.75 9.34 -11.71
N SER A 186 9.62 8.41 -10.78
CA SER A 186 9.28 8.75 -9.40
C SER A 186 10.38 9.54 -8.70
N ARG A 187 9.97 10.55 -7.96
CA ARG A 187 10.82 11.30 -7.01
C ARG A 187 11.06 10.50 -5.74
N MET A 188 10.04 9.75 -5.32
CA MET A 188 10.13 8.83 -4.19
C MET A 188 11.06 7.66 -4.53
N ASN A 189 12.09 7.43 -3.73
CA ASN A 189 12.91 6.22 -3.87
C ASN A 189 12.25 5.01 -3.19
N ALA A 190 12.69 3.80 -3.54
CA ALA A 190 12.10 2.55 -3.04
C ALA A 190 12.15 2.46 -1.51
N THR A 191 13.32 2.70 -0.92
CA THR A 191 13.52 2.61 0.53
C THR A 191 12.62 3.58 1.31
N ASN A 192 12.52 4.83 0.86
CA ASN A 192 11.66 5.82 1.52
C ASN A 192 10.18 5.46 1.39
N LEU A 193 9.75 4.90 0.25
CA LEU A 193 8.39 4.41 0.10
C LEU A 193 8.09 3.30 1.11
N LEU A 194 8.95 2.28 1.19
CA LEU A 194 8.77 1.17 2.13
C LEU A 194 8.69 1.67 3.58
N TYR A 195 9.56 2.61 3.98
CA TYR A 195 9.47 3.23 5.32
C TYR A 195 8.14 3.94 5.57
N ARG A 196 7.60 4.63 4.57
CA ARG A 196 6.28 5.29 4.70
C ARG A 196 5.13 4.29 4.77
N LEU A 197 5.27 3.15 4.12
CA LEU A 197 4.27 2.09 4.18
C LEU A 197 4.25 1.38 5.53
N GLU A 198 5.39 1.27 6.22
CA GLU A 198 5.45 0.79 7.61
C GLU A 198 4.63 1.65 8.58
N GLU A 199 4.42 2.95 8.27
CA GLU A 199 3.57 3.86 9.04
C GLU A 199 2.07 3.69 8.75
N SER A 200 1.73 2.93 7.69
CA SER A 200 0.36 2.75 7.20
C SER A 200 -0.16 1.34 7.50
N ASP A 201 -1.47 1.22 7.68
CA ASP A 201 -2.18 -0.05 7.77
C ASP A 201 -2.81 -0.46 6.42
N THR A 202 -2.40 0.18 5.31
CA THR A 202 -2.89 -0.10 3.96
C THR A 202 -2.22 -1.34 3.39
N LEU A 203 -3.02 -2.32 2.93
CA LEU A 203 -2.50 -3.46 2.21
C LEU A 203 -2.26 -3.13 0.75
N ILE A 204 -1.17 -3.65 0.18
CA ILE A 204 -0.88 -3.47 -1.24
C ILE A 204 -0.84 -4.82 -1.95
N TYR A 205 -1.79 -5.01 -2.85
CA TYR A 205 -1.82 -6.16 -3.75
C TYR A 205 -1.27 -5.72 -5.10
N THR A 206 -0.22 -6.37 -5.55
CA THR A 206 0.41 -6.07 -6.83
C THR A 206 0.07 -7.14 -7.85
N VAL A 207 -0.36 -6.74 -9.04
CA VAL A 207 -0.62 -7.62 -10.18
C VAL A 207 0.30 -7.20 -11.32
N MET A 208 1.33 -7.98 -11.57
CA MET A 208 2.34 -7.68 -12.58
C MET A 208 1.90 -8.20 -13.94
N PHE A 209 1.86 -7.32 -14.94
CA PHE A 209 1.67 -7.63 -16.35
C PHE A 209 3.04 -7.66 -17.03
N LYS A 210 3.52 -8.83 -17.42
CA LYS A 210 4.80 -8.90 -18.14
C LYS A 210 4.66 -8.34 -19.54
N THR A 211 5.35 -7.23 -19.77
CA THR A 211 5.48 -6.62 -21.07
C THR A 211 6.79 -7.08 -21.71
N GLY A 212 6.71 -7.63 -22.93
CA GLY A 212 7.89 -7.93 -23.74
C GLY A 212 8.42 -6.67 -24.42
N ASP A 213 9.69 -6.68 -24.80
CA ASP A 213 10.17 -5.70 -25.78
C ASP A 213 9.38 -5.90 -27.07
N ASN A 214 8.58 -4.90 -27.43
CA ASN A 214 7.86 -4.92 -28.71
C ASN A 214 8.89 -4.70 -29.83
N PRO A 215 9.21 -5.70 -30.66
CA PRO A 215 10.22 -5.52 -31.74
C PRO A 215 9.80 -4.49 -32.79
N ARG A 216 8.53 -4.01 -32.74
CA ARG A 216 7.96 -3.07 -33.70
C ARG A 216 8.25 -1.60 -33.40
N GLN A 217 8.97 -1.26 -32.33
CA GLN A 217 9.37 0.12 -32.01
C GLN A 217 10.84 0.45 -32.35
N GLY A 218 11.46 -0.31 -33.23
CA GLY A 218 12.67 0.16 -33.91
C GLY A 218 12.33 1.39 -34.80
N PRO A 219 13.22 2.39 -34.91
CA PRO A 219 12.99 3.50 -35.82
C PRO A 219 12.74 2.91 -37.20
N MET A 220 11.59 3.25 -37.83
CA MET A 220 11.37 3.00 -39.24
C MET A 220 12.40 3.79 -40.00
N ILE A 221 13.53 3.17 -40.30
CA ILE A 221 14.47 3.72 -41.30
C ILE A 221 13.77 3.54 -42.64
N PHE A 222 13.13 4.59 -43.12
CA PHE A 222 12.72 4.71 -44.51
C PHE A 222 13.97 4.72 -45.36
N GLY A 223 14.52 3.55 -45.66
CA GLY A 223 15.53 3.35 -46.66
C GLY A 223 14.92 3.52 -48.05
N ARG A 224 15.07 4.73 -48.61
CA ARG A 224 14.87 4.95 -50.02
C ARG A 224 15.99 4.25 -50.77
N GLY A 225 15.64 3.26 -51.58
CA GLY A 225 16.49 2.93 -52.74
C GLY A 225 17.12 1.56 -52.79
N ARG A 226 16.66 0.83 -53.69
CA ARG A 226 17.17 -0.02 -54.79
C ARG A 226 16.61 -1.44 -54.75
N ARG A 227 15.91 -1.71 -55.85
CA ARG A 227 15.62 -3.06 -56.36
C ARG A 227 16.94 -3.82 -56.53
N ASP A 228 16.84 -5.09 -56.21
CA ASP A 228 17.64 -6.26 -56.57
C ASP A 228 18.32 -6.94 -55.39
N SER A 229 17.59 -7.87 -54.83
CA SER A 229 18.05 -9.23 -54.49
C SER A 229 16.94 -10.00 -53.82
N ILE A 230 16.26 -10.78 -54.63
CA ILE A 230 15.50 -11.93 -54.18
C ILE A 230 16.54 -12.96 -53.71
N LEU A 231 16.75 -13.12 -52.41
CA LEU A 231 17.16 -14.35 -51.76
C LEU A 231 17.29 -14.11 -50.23
N PHE A 232 16.35 -14.71 -49.52
CA PHE A 232 16.26 -14.85 -48.05
C PHE A 232 16.05 -13.54 -47.27
N PRO A 233 14.88 -13.36 -46.62
CA PRO A 233 14.75 -12.33 -45.62
C PRO A 233 15.81 -12.64 -44.52
N PRO A 234 16.57 -11.61 -44.08
CA PRO A 234 17.46 -11.81 -42.94
C PRO A 234 16.62 -12.24 -41.76
N MET A 235 16.83 -13.48 -41.27
CA MET A 235 16.28 -13.89 -40.00
C MET A 235 16.69 -12.87 -38.94
N PRO A 236 15.75 -12.32 -38.17
CA PRO A 236 16.12 -11.42 -37.08
C PRO A 236 17.08 -12.18 -36.17
N ARG A 237 18.35 -11.78 -36.16
CA ARG A 237 19.31 -12.27 -35.17
C ARG A 237 18.70 -11.94 -33.81
N ARG A 238 18.34 -12.97 -33.06
CA ARG A 238 17.95 -12.81 -31.64
C ARG A 238 19.11 -12.08 -30.96
N ASP A 239 18.84 -10.85 -30.55
CA ASP A 239 19.80 -10.08 -29.77
C ASP A 239 19.71 -10.55 -28.33
N THR A 240 20.39 -11.65 -28.05
CA THR A 240 20.41 -12.32 -26.73
C THR A 240 20.82 -11.37 -25.61
N ARG A 241 21.62 -10.33 -25.89
CA ARG A 241 22.00 -9.31 -24.91
C ARG A 241 20.83 -8.37 -24.58
N ARG A 242 20.00 -8.06 -25.56
CA ARG A 242 18.81 -7.21 -25.35
C ARG A 242 17.75 -7.98 -24.59
N GLU A 243 17.50 -9.23 -24.96
CA GLU A 243 16.57 -10.12 -24.24
C GLU A 243 17.00 -10.29 -22.78
N ALA A 244 18.29 -10.56 -22.50
CA ALA A 244 18.81 -10.67 -21.14
C ALA A 244 18.65 -9.38 -20.32
N ARG A 245 18.86 -8.21 -20.94
CA ARG A 245 18.68 -6.91 -20.25
C ARG A 245 17.19 -6.66 -19.90
N VAL A 246 16.28 -7.06 -20.75
CA VAL A 246 14.83 -6.92 -20.49
C VAL A 246 14.41 -7.85 -19.37
N GLU A 247 14.87 -9.11 -19.40
CA GLU A 247 14.55 -10.06 -18.33
C GLU A 247 15.08 -9.59 -16.99
N GLN A 248 16.33 -9.10 -16.93
CA GLN A 248 16.92 -8.53 -15.70
C GLN A 248 16.09 -7.35 -15.15
N LYS A 249 15.58 -6.47 -16.03
CA LYS A 249 14.69 -5.37 -15.60
C LYS A 249 13.37 -5.88 -15.07
N ASN A 250 12.81 -6.91 -15.68
CA ASN A 250 11.57 -7.53 -15.22
C ASN A 250 11.76 -8.23 -13.88
N GLU A 251 12.92 -8.87 -13.64
CA GLU A 251 13.26 -9.49 -12.36
C GLU A 251 13.36 -8.46 -11.23
N ILE A 252 14.06 -7.34 -11.46
CA ILE A 252 14.16 -6.24 -10.49
C ILE A 252 12.78 -5.65 -10.19
N ALA A 253 11.95 -5.46 -11.22
CA ALA A 253 10.59 -4.97 -11.05
C ALA A 253 9.73 -5.95 -10.25
N GLU A 254 9.82 -7.24 -10.53
CA GLU A 254 9.09 -8.29 -9.81
C GLU A 254 9.51 -8.35 -8.35
N GLU A 255 10.82 -8.28 -8.06
CA GLU A 255 11.37 -8.28 -6.70
C GLU A 255 10.82 -7.10 -5.89
N PHE A 256 10.87 -5.89 -6.44
CA PHE A 256 10.32 -4.71 -5.78
C PHE A 256 8.80 -4.82 -5.53
N LEU A 257 8.02 -5.31 -6.49
CA LEU A 257 6.58 -5.49 -6.32
C LEU A 257 6.24 -6.54 -5.25
N ARG A 258 7.05 -7.59 -5.12
CA ARG A 258 6.94 -8.56 -4.03
C ARG A 258 7.24 -7.93 -2.68
N GLU A 259 8.36 -7.22 -2.57
CA GLU A 259 8.75 -6.51 -1.35
C GLU A 259 7.67 -5.52 -0.91
N LEU A 260 7.12 -4.75 -1.86
CA LEU A 260 6.02 -3.80 -1.63
C LEU A 260 4.78 -4.48 -1.03
N SER A 261 4.41 -5.64 -1.58
CA SER A 261 3.27 -6.42 -1.08
C SER A 261 3.57 -7.04 0.27
N ASP A 262 4.72 -7.66 0.45
CA ASP A 262 5.09 -8.38 1.68
C ASP A 262 5.21 -7.43 2.87
N THR A 263 5.79 -6.23 2.67
CA THR A 263 5.89 -5.19 3.70
C THR A 263 4.53 -4.80 4.27
N THR A 264 3.48 -4.84 3.44
CA THR A 264 2.13 -4.39 3.80
C THR A 264 1.16 -5.53 4.13
N ALA A 265 1.62 -6.77 4.22
CA ALA A 265 0.79 -7.99 4.35
C ALA A 265 -0.15 -8.26 3.16
N GLY A 266 0.06 -7.60 2.03
CA GLY A 266 -0.60 -7.89 0.76
C GLY A 266 -0.04 -9.13 0.08
N ARG A 267 -0.23 -9.23 -1.24
CA ARG A 267 0.29 -10.34 -2.03
C ARG A 267 0.62 -9.91 -3.46
N PHE A 268 1.73 -10.44 -3.95
CA PHE A 268 2.11 -10.31 -5.35
C PHE A 268 1.44 -11.39 -6.21
N TYR A 269 0.98 -11.00 -7.41
CA TYR A 269 0.46 -11.89 -8.45
C TYR A 269 1.10 -11.57 -9.79
N SER A 270 1.26 -12.60 -10.63
CA SER A 270 1.69 -12.43 -12.02
C SER A 270 0.55 -12.71 -12.96
N SER A 271 0.38 -11.89 -14.01
CA SER A 271 -0.66 -12.05 -15.02
C SER A 271 -0.41 -13.24 -15.99
N LYS A 272 0.79 -13.84 -15.97
CA LYS A 272 1.15 -14.97 -16.85
C LYS A 272 0.20 -16.17 -16.77
N ASP A 273 -0.50 -16.30 -15.65
CA ASP A 273 -1.30 -17.49 -15.39
C ASP A 273 -2.67 -17.50 -16.09
N GLY A 274 -3.03 -16.47 -16.87
CA GLY A 274 -4.29 -16.36 -17.59
C GLY A 274 -5.55 -16.38 -16.72
N LYS A 275 -5.38 -16.30 -15.39
CA LYS A 275 -6.43 -16.50 -14.38
C LYS A 275 -6.80 -15.23 -13.64
N LEU A 276 -6.62 -14.06 -14.24
CA LEU A 276 -6.82 -12.75 -13.59
C LEU A 276 -8.16 -12.62 -12.86
N LYS A 277 -9.26 -13.12 -13.46
CA LYS A 277 -10.57 -13.11 -12.78
C LYS A 277 -10.55 -13.90 -11.47
N LYS A 278 -9.87 -15.06 -11.46
CA LYS A 278 -9.70 -15.85 -10.24
C LYS A 278 -8.81 -15.14 -9.23
N THR A 279 -7.73 -14.51 -9.69
CA THR A 279 -6.83 -13.70 -8.85
C THR A 279 -7.59 -12.59 -8.14
N PHE A 280 -8.44 -11.85 -8.86
CA PHE A 280 -9.23 -10.78 -8.24
C PHE A 280 -10.27 -11.29 -7.26
N ALA A 281 -10.93 -12.41 -7.57
CA ALA A 281 -11.83 -13.05 -6.62
C ALA A 281 -11.09 -13.42 -5.32
N THR A 282 -9.90 -14.00 -5.44
CA THR A 282 -9.04 -14.33 -4.29
C THR A 282 -8.64 -13.08 -3.50
N ILE A 283 -8.27 -11.98 -4.17
CA ILE A 283 -7.92 -10.72 -3.50
C ILE A 283 -9.11 -10.18 -2.70
N VAL A 284 -10.31 -10.13 -3.31
CA VAL A 284 -11.52 -9.66 -2.63
C VAL A 284 -11.87 -10.56 -1.45
N GLU A 285 -11.74 -11.88 -1.61
CA GLU A 285 -11.96 -12.84 -0.53
C GLU A 285 -10.98 -12.62 0.61
N GLU A 286 -9.68 -12.50 0.33
CA GLU A 286 -8.67 -12.19 1.34
C GLU A 286 -8.97 -10.86 2.07
N LEU A 287 -9.34 -9.82 1.33
CA LEU A 287 -9.70 -8.52 1.92
C LEU A 287 -10.95 -8.62 2.79
N ARG A 288 -11.95 -9.43 2.42
CA ARG A 288 -13.18 -9.62 3.23
C ARG A 288 -12.93 -10.37 4.50
N PHE A 289 -12.04 -11.34 4.47
CA PHE A 289 -11.76 -12.25 5.58
C PHE A 289 -10.50 -11.89 6.37
N GLN A 290 -10.01 -10.68 6.22
CA GLN A 290 -8.90 -10.17 6.98
C GLN A 290 -9.31 -9.96 8.45
N TYR A 291 -8.51 -10.50 9.38
CA TYR A 291 -8.56 -10.13 10.78
C TYR A 291 -7.80 -8.82 10.99
N ARG A 292 -8.23 -8.03 11.93
CA ARG A 292 -7.54 -6.82 12.34
C ARG A 292 -7.30 -6.85 13.83
N LEU A 293 -6.04 -6.86 14.21
CA LEU A 293 -5.59 -6.80 15.59
C LEU A 293 -5.11 -5.40 15.90
N GLY A 294 -5.16 -5.02 17.16
CA GLY A 294 -4.59 -3.76 17.62
C GLY A 294 -4.00 -3.92 19.02
N PHE A 295 -2.88 -3.28 19.25
CA PHE A 295 -2.24 -3.21 20.56
C PHE A 295 -1.67 -1.82 20.79
N TYR A 296 -1.47 -1.45 22.05
CA TYR A 296 -0.74 -0.24 22.41
C TYR A 296 0.73 -0.58 22.63
N PRO A 297 1.67 0.06 21.92
CA PRO A 297 3.09 -0.15 22.16
C PRO A 297 3.46 0.30 23.58
N PRO A 298 4.52 -0.28 24.22
CA PRO A 298 5.03 0.19 25.48
C PRO A 298 5.38 1.70 25.45
N GLU A 299 5.20 2.40 26.58
CA GLU A 299 5.43 3.85 26.70
C GLU A 299 6.88 4.25 26.41
N ASP A 300 7.83 3.36 26.64
CA ASP A 300 9.26 3.57 26.38
C ASP A 300 9.64 3.38 24.90
N THR A 301 8.64 3.20 24.03
CA THR A 301 8.88 3.02 22.60
C THR A 301 9.45 4.31 22.01
N ALA A 302 10.73 4.29 21.66
CA ALA A 302 11.43 5.46 21.13
C ALA A 302 10.72 6.04 19.90
N VAL A 303 10.60 7.34 19.92
CA VAL A 303 10.02 8.12 18.82
C VAL A 303 10.84 7.91 17.55
N THR A 304 10.19 7.57 16.43
CA THR A 304 10.82 7.38 15.11
C THR A 304 11.65 6.09 14.99
N THR A 305 11.23 5.01 15.59
CA THR A 305 11.91 3.72 15.49
C THR A 305 11.07 2.73 14.66
N SER A 306 11.74 1.90 13.87
CA SER A 306 11.12 0.75 13.21
C SER A 306 11.06 -0.41 14.20
N HIS A 307 9.90 -1.03 14.34
CA HIS A 307 9.66 -2.17 15.22
C HIS A 307 9.31 -3.39 14.40
N THR A 308 9.84 -4.54 14.78
CA THR A 308 9.47 -5.80 14.15
C THR A 308 8.15 -6.31 14.71
N LEU A 309 7.32 -6.88 13.84
CA LEU A 309 6.06 -7.52 14.20
C LEU A 309 6.07 -8.99 13.79
N LYS A 310 5.54 -9.82 14.68
CA LYS A 310 5.26 -11.22 14.38
C LYS A 310 3.92 -11.61 14.96
N VAL A 311 3.08 -12.22 14.14
CA VAL A 311 1.79 -12.78 14.58
C VAL A 311 1.84 -14.29 14.49
N LYS A 312 1.38 -14.95 15.56
CA LYS A 312 1.18 -16.39 15.59
C LYS A 312 -0.30 -16.68 15.78
N VAL A 313 -0.74 -17.85 15.29
CA VAL A 313 -2.09 -18.38 15.47
C VAL A 313 -2.01 -19.75 16.10
N SER A 314 -2.89 -20.04 17.05
CA SER A 314 -2.95 -21.31 17.78
C SER A 314 -3.33 -22.51 16.90
N LYS A 315 -3.97 -22.25 15.73
CA LYS A 315 -4.44 -23.30 14.83
C LYS A 315 -3.27 -24.00 14.12
N PRO A 316 -3.15 -25.33 14.21
CA PRO A 316 -2.14 -26.09 13.47
C PRO A 316 -2.29 -25.89 11.96
N ASP A 317 -1.15 -25.87 11.25
CA ASP A 317 -1.09 -25.78 9.78
C ASP A 317 -1.62 -24.46 9.17
N ALA A 318 -1.93 -23.45 10.01
CA ALA A 318 -2.31 -22.13 9.54
C ALA A 318 -1.09 -21.37 8.99
N VAL A 319 -1.27 -20.78 7.83
CA VAL A 319 -0.34 -19.82 7.23
C VAL A 319 -0.81 -18.42 7.59
N VAL A 320 0.02 -17.69 8.33
CA VAL A 320 -0.28 -16.33 8.79
C VAL A 320 0.49 -15.33 7.97
N ARG A 321 -0.20 -14.33 7.42
CA ARG A 321 0.41 -13.14 6.81
C ARG A 321 0.01 -11.91 7.59
N SER A 322 0.99 -11.14 7.99
CA SER A 322 0.86 -9.84 8.61
C SER A 322 2.00 -8.96 8.14
N ARG A 323 1.91 -7.67 8.33
CA ARG A 323 3.07 -6.81 8.12
C ARG A 323 4.22 -7.24 9.05
N SER A 324 5.44 -7.18 8.55
CA SER A 324 6.65 -7.59 9.27
C SER A 324 7.13 -6.57 10.30
N GLY A 325 6.64 -5.34 10.21
CA GLY A 325 7.02 -4.25 11.10
C GLY A 325 6.06 -3.07 11.04
N TYR A 326 6.33 -2.08 11.86
CA TYR A 326 5.68 -0.78 11.83
C TYR A 326 6.65 0.30 12.31
N ARG A 327 6.35 1.54 11.96
CA ARG A 327 7.13 2.68 12.40
C ARG A 327 6.27 3.63 13.21
N THR A 328 6.79 4.10 14.34
CA THR A 328 6.20 5.19 15.09
C THR A 328 6.77 6.52 14.60
N THR A 329 5.91 7.49 14.34
CA THR A 329 6.31 8.88 14.05
C THR A 329 5.68 9.80 15.08
N THR A 330 6.47 10.70 15.65
CA THR A 330 5.93 11.87 16.35
C THR A 330 5.34 12.82 15.31
N LYS A 331 4.17 13.34 15.60
CA LYS A 331 3.64 14.51 14.90
C LYS A 331 4.30 15.77 15.40
#